data_19e7de8f23e604d8b01fc20d3efad416
#
_entry.id   19e7de8f23e604d8b01fc20d3efad416
#
_cell.length_a   1.000
_cell.length_b   1.000
_cell.length_c   1.000
_cell.angle_alpha   90.00
_cell.angle_beta   90.00
_cell.angle_gamma   90.00
#
_symmetry.space_group_name_H-M   'P 1'
#
loop_
_entity.id
_entity.type
_entity.pdbx_description
1 polymer ?
#
loop_
_entity_poly.entity_id
_entity_poly.type
_entity_poly.pdbx_seq_one_letter_code
_entity_poly.pdbx_strand_id
1 'polypeptide(L)'
;GQEKMSEDKQHLKRPDIRDKKRGTRRERMHDLNLTPQQRALLESLVARKKTKEIEVARLSDASESLRESLFEEQRIFFDSERKKKLARCSRRAGKTHLSAVILLCAAIEYPGSLVPYITLSMKNARRILWATLHELDLKFGLNLEFRANDLTATLSNGSQIILAGATDYEEIQKLRGPKYGAVILDEVQSMKASVCRTLVVDILEPATMDLDGTINAFFTPSASAAGYAYDIDHVDDAWERHHWTMLHNLHLPRAGEWLAQRKSENHWTDDTPVFRREYLGEWIHDQETLVYGFNPERNLCEPSPDSNLESFVLGIDLGFVDASAFVILGFS
;
A
#
# COMPACT_ATOMS: atom_id res chain seq x y z
N GLY A 1 -78.34 20.30 8.43
CA GLY A 1 -77.88 21.52 9.03
C GLY A 1 -76.48 21.86 8.51
N GLN A 2 -76.43 22.78 7.54
CA GLN A 2 -75.21 23.39 7.06
C GLN A 2 -74.93 24.61 7.92
N GLU A 3 -73.73 24.69 8.47
CA GLU A 3 -73.21 25.97 8.96
C GLU A 3 -71.84 26.24 8.34
N LYS A 4 -71.81 27.37 7.64
CA LYS A 4 -70.66 28.00 7.05
C LYS A 4 -69.77 28.57 8.14
N MET A 5 -68.47 28.23 8.14
CA MET A 5 -67.43 29.03 8.81
C MET A 5 -66.55 29.66 7.75
N SER A 6 -66.54 30.99 7.82
CA SER A 6 -65.73 31.89 6.98
C SER A 6 -64.27 31.82 7.30
N GLU A 7 -63.42 31.63 6.24
CA GLU A 7 -61.97 31.77 6.35
C GLU A 7 -61.55 33.23 6.38
N ASP A 8 -60.97 33.62 7.50
CA ASP A 8 -60.31 34.90 7.67
C ASP A 8 -58.82 34.74 7.29
N LYS A 9 -58.45 35.09 6.04
CA LYS A 9 -57.08 35.11 5.58
C LYS A 9 -56.36 36.37 6.03
N GLN A 10 -55.72 36.34 7.17
CA GLN A 10 -54.73 37.34 7.55
C GLN A 10 -53.45 37.20 6.68
N HIS A 11 -53.26 38.12 5.77
CA HIS A 11 -52.04 38.31 5.00
C HIS A 11 -50.91 38.77 5.95
N LEU A 12 -50.07 37.82 6.41
CA LEU A 12 -48.75 38.12 6.98
C LEU A 12 -47.81 38.62 5.87
N LYS A 13 -47.65 39.93 5.78
CA LYS A 13 -46.62 40.59 4.96
C LYS A 13 -45.25 40.12 5.45
N ARG A 14 -44.53 39.36 4.60
CA ARG A 14 -43.12 39.08 4.81
C ARG A 14 -42.33 40.40 4.79
N PRO A 15 -41.39 40.66 5.73
CA PRO A 15 -40.53 41.83 5.64
C PRO A 15 -39.62 41.72 4.41
N ASP A 16 -39.61 42.81 3.64
CA ASP A 16 -38.80 43.05 2.45
C ASP A 16 -37.33 43.09 2.88
N ILE A 17 -36.58 41.98 2.66
CA ILE A 17 -35.15 41.97 2.87
C ILE A 17 -34.47 42.55 1.63
N ARG A 18 -34.60 43.90 1.46
CA ARG A 18 -33.84 44.62 0.50
C ARG A 18 -32.40 44.74 0.96
N ASP A 19 -31.50 44.21 0.11
CA ASP A 19 -30.12 44.61 -0.14
C ASP A 19 -29.42 45.40 0.99
N LYS A 20 -28.94 44.69 2.00
CA LYS A 20 -27.74 45.15 2.69
C LYS A 20 -26.55 44.82 1.78
N LYS A 21 -26.07 45.87 1.07
CA LYS A 21 -24.77 45.81 0.37
C LYS A 21 -23.79 45.05 1.25
N ARG A 22 -23.38 43.87 0.78
CA ARG A 22 -22.29 43.11 1.41
C ARG A 22 -21.00 43.89 1.17
N GLY A 23 -20.66 44.81 2.08
CA GLY A 23 -19.40 45.50 2.09
C GLY A 23 -18.25 44.50 1.97
N THR A 24 -17.20 44.83 1.25
CA THR A 24 -16.03 44.01 1.07
C THR A 24 -15.47 43.57 2.45
N ARG A 25 -14.78 42.44 2.52
CA ARG A 25 -14.18 41.93 3.76
C ARG A 25 -13.25 42.99 4.42
N ARG A 26 -12.69 43.89 3.64
CA ARG A 26 -11.85 45.01 4.05
C ARG A 26 -12.67 46.13 4.76
N GLU A 27 -13.87 46.44 4.29
CA GLU A 27 -14.80 47.42 4.91
C GLU A 27 -15.31 46.94 6.26
N ARG A 28 -15.60 45.64 6.41
CA ARG A 28 -15.99 45.04 7.69
C ARG A 28 -14.88 45.01 8.75
N MET A 29 -13.60 45.01 8.34
CA MET A 29 -12.46 45.14 9.26
C MET A 29 -12.27 46.56 9.79
N HIS A 30 -12.76 47.58 9.06
CA HIS A 30 -12.72 48.97 9.50
C HIS A 30 -13.71 49.31 10.61
N ASP A 31 -14.82 48.55 10.70
CA ASP A 31 -15.86 48.73 11.73
C ASP A 31 -15.51 48.12 13.10
N LEU A 32 -14.41 47.37 13.19
CA LEU A 32 -13.90 46.83 14.46
C LEU A 32 -12.94 47.85 15.09
N ASN A 33 -13.27 48.37 16.30
CA ASN A 33 -12.40 49.25 17.10
C ASN A 33 -11.13 48.48 17.57
N LEU A 34 -10.28 48.08 16.63
CA LEU A 34 -9.04 47.35 16.87
C LEU A 34 -7.86 48.31 17.06
N THR A 35 -7.03 48.04 18.05
CA THR A 35 -5.73 48.74 18.18
C THR A 35 -4.84 48.44 16.98
N PRO A 36 -3.82 49.26 16.68
CA PRO A 36 -2.89 49.02 15.58
C PRO A 36 -2.21 47.64 15.66
N GLN A 37 -1.88 47.17 16.87
CA GLN A 37 -1.29 45.83 17.11
C GLN A 37 -2.28 44.71 16.81
N GLN A 38 -3.54 44.84 17.22
CA GLN A 38 -4.58 43.85 16.93
C GLN A 38 -4.88 43.78 15.43
N ARG A 39 -4.85 44.92 14.74
CA ARG A 39 -5.06 44.96 13.29
C ARG A 39 -3.91 44.27 12.54
N ALA A 40 -2.65 44.55 12.89
CA ALA A 40 -1.49 43.87 12.31
C ALA A 40 -1.52 42.35 12.56
N LEU A 41 -1.90 41.93 13.76
CA LEU A 41 -2.06 40.49 14.09
C LEU A 41 -3.16 39.84 13.21
N LEU A 42 -4.33 40.49 13.10
CA LEU A 42 -5.43 39.99 12.27
C LEU A 42 -5.06 39.88 10.79
N GLU A 43 -4.37 40.90 10.25
CA GLU A 43 -3.85 40.86 8.87
C GLU A 43 -2.86 39.73 8.66
N SER A 44 -1.94 39.51 9.61
CA SER A 44 -1.00 38.35 9.57
C SER A 44 -1.72 37.00 9.59
N LEU A 45 -2.76 36.85 10.42
CA LEU A 45 -3.55 35.64 10.49
C LEU A 45 -4.35 35.39 9.21
N VAL A 46 -4.93 36.43 8.63
CA VAL A 46 -5.64 36.38 7.34
C VAL A 46 -4.68 35.99 6.20
N ALA A 47 -3.50 36.58 6.17
CA ALA A 47 -2.46 36.24 5.18
C ALA A 47 -2.02 34.77 5.33
N ARG A 48 -1.73 34.31 6.55
CA ARG A 48 -1.39 32.90 6.84
C ARG A 48 -2.50 31.94 6.42
N LYS A 49 -3.77 32.27 6.71
CA LYS A 49 -4.91 31.45 6.30
C LYS A 49 -4.98 31.34 4.78
N LYS A 50 -4.84 32.45 4.06
CA LYS A 50 -4.86 32.49 2.59
C LYS A 50 -3.71 31.66 1.99
N THR A 51 -2.50 31.77 2.54
CA THR A 51 -1.36 30.96 2.11
C THR A 51 -1.62 29.47 2.32
N LYS A 52 -2.21 29.11 3.47
CA LYS A 52 -2.58 27.71 3.76
C LYS A 52 -3.65 27.20 2.79
N GLU A 53 -4.66 27.99 2.46
CA GLU A 53 -5.71 27.63 1.49
C GLU A 53 -5.12 27.38 0.08
N ILE A 54 -4.19 28.23 -0.36
CA ILE A 54 -3.48 28.06 -1.64
C ILE A 54 -2.65 26.78 -1.63
N GLU A 55 -1.95 26.48 -0.54
CA GLU A 55 -1.12 25.30 -0.42
C GLU A 55 -1.96 24.01 -0.41
N VAL A 56 -3.09 24.01 0.26
CA VAL A 56 -4.04 22.87 0.24
C VAL A 56 -4.55 22.63 -1.18
N ALA A 57 -4.93 23.68 -1.91
CA ALA A 57 -5.37 23.56 -3.30
C ALA A 57 -4.25 22.98 -4.19
N ARG A 58 -3.01 23.49 -4.06
CA ARG A 58 -1.85 23.02 -4.80
C ARG A 58 -1.58 21.52 -4.55
N LEU A 59 -1.62 21.10 -3.30
CA LEU A 59 -1.44 19.67 -2.95
C LEU A 59 -2.58 18.80 -3.48
N SER A 60 -3.81 19.30 -3.47
CA SER A 60 -4.96 18.59 -4.05
C SER A 60 -4.78 18.37 -5.56
N ASP A 61 -4.39 19.41 -6.31
CA ASP A 61 -4.13 19.32 -7.75
C ASP A 61 -2.97 18.35 -8.05
N ALA A 62 -1.93 18.37 -7.21
CA ALA A 62 -0.81 17.44 -7.30
C ALA A 62 -1.25 15.98 -7.04
N SER A 63 -2.15 15.74 -6.07
CA SER A 63 -2.71 14.41 -5.79
C SER A 63 -3.49 13.87 -6.99
N GLU A 64 -4.29 14.70 -7.65
CA GLU A 64 -5.02 14.31 -8.87
C GLU A 64 -4.05 13.95 -10.00
N SER A 65 -3.03 14.80 -10.24
CA SER A 65 -2.00 14.55 -11.25
C SER A 65 -1.17 13.28 -10.98
N LEU A 66 -0.88 12.98 -9.71
CA LEU A 66 -0.23 11.73 -9.29
C LEU A 66 -1.11 10.52 -9.66
N ARG A 67 -2.41 10.58 -9.34
CA ARG A 67 -3.38 9.52 -9.67
C ARG A 67 -3.52 9.33 -11.18
N GLU A 68 -3.54 10.41 -11.96
CA GLU A 68 -3.58 10.36 -13.43
C GLU A 68 -2.33 9.72 -14.05
N SER A 69 -1.19 9.73 -13.36
CA SER A 69 0.04 9.10 -13.82
C SER A 69 0.01 7.56 -13.76
N LEU A 70 -1.01 6.98 -13.13
CA LEU A 70 -1.20 5.54 -13.01
C LEU A 70 -1.84 4.97 -14.28
N PHE A 71 -1.35 3.83 -14.75
CA PHE A 71 -2.03 3.06 -15.80
C PHE A 71 -3.19 2.23 -15.21
N GLU A 72 -3.99 1.62 -16.05
CA GLU A 72 -5.30 1.05 -15.69
C GLU A 72 -5.24 0.08 -14.50
N GLU A 73 -4.36 -0.91 -14.50
CA GLU A 73 -4.26 -1.91 -13.42
C GLU A 73 -3.82 -1.26 -12.10
N GLN A 74 -2.92 -0.30 -12.16
CA GLN A 74 -2.50 0.46 -10.98
C GLN A 74 -3.65 1.32 -10.44
N ARG A 75 -4.46 1.91 -11.33
CA ARG A 75 -5.61 2.72 -10.94
C ARG A 75 -6.70 1.88 -10.29
N ILE A 76 -7.00 0.70 -10.85
CA ILE A 76 -7.94 -0.26 -10.25
C ILE A 76 -7.49 -0.62 -8.83
N PHE A 77 -6.20 -0.91 -8.63
CA PHE A 77 -5.65 -1.17 -7.30
C PHE A 77 -5.76 0.05 -6.39
N PHE A 78 -5.39 1.22 -6.87
CA PHE A 78 -5.41 2.47 -6.10
C PHE A 78 -6.83 2.83 -5.64
N ASP A 79 -7.81 2.73 -6.54
CA ASP A 79 -9.20 3.14 -6.31
C ASP A 79 -10.02 2.13 -5.51
N SER A 80 -9.52 0.92 -5.29
CA SER A 80 -10.21 -0.06 -4.45
C SER A 80 -10.34 0.42 -3.00
N GLU A 81 -11.55 0.32 -2.45
CA GLU A 81 -11.90 0.70 -1.07
C GLU A 81 -11.53 -0.36 -0.03
N ARG A 82 -10.98 -1.51 -0.46
CA ARG A 82 -10.57 -2.57 0.46
C ARG A 82 -9.44 -2.13 1.36
N LYS A 83 -9.53 -2.48 2.64
CA LYS A 83 -8.55 -2.09 3.66
C LYS A 83 -7.22 -2.85 3.54
N LYS A 84 -7.28 -4.07 3.10
CA LYS A 84 -6.10 -4.90 2.81
C LYS A 84 -6.10 -5.29 1.33
N LYS A 85 -5.07 -4.86 0.62
CA LYS A 85 -4.89 -5.13 -0.81
C LYS A 85 -3.51 -5.68 -1.07
N LEU A 86 -3.42 -6.65 -1.95
CA LEU A 86 -2.13 -7.15 -2.42
C LEU A 86 -2.03 -7.08 -3.94
N ALA A 87 -0.84 -6.85 -4.43
CA ALA A 87 -0.50 -6.92 -5.83
C ALA A 87 0.65 -7.90 -6.06
N ARG A 88 0.32 -9.03 -6.66
CA ARG A 88 1.27 -9.98 -7.19
C ARG A 88 1.68 -9.55 -8.59
N CYS A 89 2.92 -9.16 -8.75
CA CYS A 89 3.38 -8.56 -9.98
C CYS A 89 4.68 -9.18 -10.47
N SER A 90 4.93 -9.08 -11.77
CA SER A 90 6.24 -9.37 -12.33
C SER A 90 7.27 -8.31 -11.95
N ARG A 91 8.55 -8.55 -12.29
CA ARG A 91 9.57 -7.50 -12.32
C ARG A 91 9.18 -6.41 -13.31
N ARG A 92 9.59 -5.16 -13.04
CA ARG A 92 9.33 -3.98 -13.90
C ARG A 92 7.86 -3.66 -14.14
N ALA A 93 6.94 -4.20 -13.35
CA ALA A 93 5.51 -3.95 -13.42
C ALA A 93 5.06 -2.60 -12.80
N GLY A 94 5.98 -1.73 -12.39
CA GLY A 94 5.66 -0.40 -11.86
C GLY A 94 5.24 -0.36 -10.39
N LYS A 95 5.49 -1.42 -9.60
CA LYS A 95 5.15 -1.48 -8.15
C LYS A 95 5.66 -0.26 -7.36
N THR A 96 6.92 0.10 -7.55
CA THR A 96 7.56 1.22 -6.82
C THR A 96 6.90 2.56 -7.12
N HIS A 97 6.52 2.81 -8.37
CA HIS A 97 5.80 4.03 -8.75
C HIS A 97 4.44 4.10 -8.05
N LEU A 98 3.63 3.03 -8.14
CA LEU A 98 2.34 2.95 -7.45
C LEU A 98 2.48 3.12 -5.94
N SER A 99 3.48 2.46 -5.32
CA SER A 99 3.77 2.62 -3.89
C SER A 99 4.02 4.07 -3.52
N ALA A 100 4.86 4.78 -4.30
CA ALA A 100 5.14 6.19 -4.07
C ALA A 100 3.89 7.08 -4.24
N VAL A 101 3.06 6.81 -5.26
CA VAL A 101 1.80 7.54 -5.48
C VAL A 101 0.84 7.34 -4.30
N ILE A 102 0.63 6.10 -3.83
CA ILE A 102 -0.23 5.82 -2.68
C ILE A 102 0.25 6.58 -1.44
N LEU A 103 1.57 6.54 -1.14
CA LEU A 103 2.15 7.23 0.00
C LEU A 103 1.97 8.74 -0.08
N LEU A 104 2.22 9.34 -1.24
CA LEU A 104 2.09 10.78 -1.46
C LEU A 104 0.64 11.23 -1.36
N CYS A 105 -0.29 10.52 -2.01
CA CYS A 105 -1.71 10.84 -1.93
C CYS A 105 -2.24 10.72 -0.49
N ALA A 106 -1.89 9.67 0.24
CA ALA A 106 -2.26 9.51 1.64
C ALA A 106 -1.65 10.61 2.54
N ALA A 107 -0.39 10.99 2.31
CA ALA A 107 0.23 12.09 3.04
C ALA A 107 -0.42 13.46 2.75
N ILE A 108 -0.98 13.64 1.55
CA ILE A 108 -1.75 14.84 1.20
C ILE A 108 -3.12 14.82 1.88
N GLU A 109 -3.81 13.69 1.86
CA GLU A 109 -5.17 13.50 2.38
C GLU A 109 -5.24 13.62 3.91
N TYR A 110 -4.22 13.13 4.62
CA TYR A 110 -4.17 13.11 6.10
C TYR A 110 -3.08 14.05 6.63
N PRO A 111 -3.33 15.37 6.74
CA PRO A 111 -2.33 16.34 7.20
C PRO A 111 -1.76 16.01 8.59
N GLY A 112 -0.42 16.04 8.72
CA GLY A 112 0.28 15.73 9.97
C GLY A 112 0.40 14.24 10.28
N SER A 113 -0.02 13.34 9.36
CA SER A 113 0.09 11.89 9.55
C SER A 113 1.48 11.34 9.20
N LEU A 114 1.73 10.11 9.65
CA LEU A 114 2.85 9.30 9.18
C LEU A 114 2.34 8.28 8.14
N VAL A 115 3.12 8.08 7.07
CA VAL A 115 2.79 7.14 6.00
C VAL A 115 4.02 6.25 5.74
N PRO A 116 4.04 5.02 6.26
CA PRO A 116 5.21 4.16 6.20
C PRO A 116 5.32 3.36 4.89
N TYR A 117 6.54 3.32 4.36
CA TYR A 117 6.98 2.33 3.37
C TYR A 117 7.89 1.32 4.06
N ILE A 118 7.48 0.08 4.09
CA ILE A 118 8.13 -1.00 4.83
C ILE A 118 8.60 -2.08 3.86
N THR A 119 9.87 -2.45 3.95
CA THR A 119 10.44 -3.59 3.22
C THR A 119 11.39 -4.35 4.14
N LEU A 120 12.11 -5.37 3.61
CA LEU A 120 12.97 -6.21 4.44
C LEU A 120 13.95 -5.41 5.31
N SER A 121 14.56 -4.35 4.77
CA SER A 121 15.50 -3.51 5.54
C SER A 121 15.45 -2.05 5.12
N MET A 122 15.83 -1.13 6.01
CA MET A 122 15.95 0.31 5.69
C MET A 122 16.87 0.58 4.49
N LYS A 123 17.94 -0.20 4.34
CA LYS A 123 18.86 -0.09 3.18
C LYS A 123 18.14 -0.43 1.87
N ASN A 124 17.29 -1.46 1.87
CA ASN A 124 16.46 -1.80 0.71
C ASN A 124 15.41 -0.71 0.46
N ALA A 125 14.71 -0.23 1.49
CA ALA A 125 13.73 0.85 1.37
C ALA A 125 14.33 2.08 0.69
N ARG A 126 15.51 2.53 1.14
CA ARG A 126 16.25 3.64 0.54
C ARG A 126 16.58 3.38 -0.93
N ARG A 127 17.13 2.21 -1.24
CA ARG A 127 17.53 1.86 -2.61
C ARG A 127 16.34 1.80 -3.58
N ILE A 128 15.17 1.35 -3.10
CA ILE A 128 14.00 1.12 -3.95
C ILE A 128 13.19 2.41 -4.12
N LEU A 129 12.80 3.08 -3.04
CA LEU A 129 11.80 4.15 -3.08
C LEU A 129 12.39 5.56 -3.12
N TRP A 130 13.56 5.81 -2.53
CA TRP A 130 14.06 7.17 -2.30
C TRP A 130 14.23 7.99 -3.58
N ALA A 131 14.79 7.38 -4.62
CA ALA A 131 14.96 8.04 -5.91
C ALA A 131 13.61 8.35 -6.58
N THR A 132 12.64 7.45 -6.46
CA THR A 132 11.29 7.63 -7.01
C THR A 132 10.55 8.79 -6.32
N LEU A 133 10.70 8.95 -4.99
CA LEU A 133 10.13 10.10 -4.28
C LEU A 133 10.72 11.43 -4.76
N HIS A 134 12.05 11.49 -4.97
CA HIS A 134 12.69 12.69 -5.54
C HIS A 134 12.21 12.99 -6.97
N GLU A 135 12.06 11.98 -7.81
CA GLU A 135 11.56 12.13 -9.17
C GLU A 135 10.12 12.69 -9.18
N LEU A 136 9.23 12.13 -8.35
CA LEU A 136 7.85 12.59 -8.26
C LEU A 136 7.74 13.97 -7.63
N ASP A 137 8.58 14.29 -6.63
CA ASP A 137 8.66 15.64 -6.05
C ASP A 137 8.96 16.68 -7.10
N LEU A 138 10.00 16.46 -7.92
CA LEU A 138 10.38 17.37 -9.01
C LEU A 138 9.30 17.46 -10.09
N LYS A 139 8.71 16.32 -10.46
CA LYS A 139 7.71 16.25 -11.54
C LYS A 139 6.41 16.94 -11.19
N PHE A 140 5.94 16.80 -9.96
CA PHE A 140 4.64 17.31 -9.50
C PHE A 140 4.75 18.54 -8.58
N GLY A 141 5.95 19.05 -8.33
CA GLY A 141 6.18 20.23 -7.52
C GLY A 141 5.70 20.13 -6.09
N LEU A 142 5.92 18.98 -5.43
CA LEU A 142 5.39 18.71 -4.09
C LEU A 142 6.14 19.49 -3.00
N ASN A 143 7.40 19.89 -3.26
CA ASN A 143 8.30 20.59 -2.33
C ASN A 143 8.53 19.80 -1.04
N LEU A 144 8.93 18.52 -1.17
CA LEU A 144 9.24 17.66 -0.06
C LEU A 144 10.55 18.06 0.64
N GLU A 145 10.53 18.12 1.96
CA GLU A 145 11.76 18.23 2.76
C GLU A 145 12.31 16.82 3.03
N PHE A 146 13.45 16.49 2.42
CA PHE A 146 14.09 15.19 2.55
C PHE A 146 15.13 15.17 3.67
N ARG A 147 15.01 14.21 4.60
CA ARG A 147 15.98 13.91 5.66
C ARG A 147 16.64 12.57 5.42
N ALA A 148 17.81 12.57 4.80
CA ALA A 148 18.48 11.35 4.37
C ALA A 148 18.98 10.45 5.52
N ASN A 149 19.23 11.02 6.72
CA ASN A 149 19.66 10.26 7.89
C ASN A 149 18.51 9.43 8.48
N ASP A 150 17.32 10.03 8.53
CA ASP A 150 16.13 9.42 9.12
C ASP A 150 15.25 8.73 8.06
N LEU A 151 15.63 8.84 6.79
CA LEU A 151 14.87 8.35 5.63
C LEU A 151 13.42 8.81 5.66
N THR A 152 13.23 10.11 5.88
CA THR A 152 11.92 10.76 6.00
C THR A 152 11.78 11.84 4.94
N ALA A 153 10.61 11.89 4.27
CA ALA A 153 10.22 12.96 3.37
C ALA A 153 8.97 13.66 3.94
N THR A 154 9.07 14.97 4.20
CA THR A 154 8.02 15.75 4.86
C THR A 154 7.33 16.69 3.88
N LEU A 155 5.99 16.69 3.85
CA LEU A 155 5.17 17.61 3.09
C LEU A 155 4.94 18.92 3.88
N SER A 156 4.60 19.99 3.16
CA SER A 156 4.26 21.30 3.74
C SER A 156 3.04 21.28 4.68
N ASN A 157 2.16 20.28 4.56
CA ASN A 157 1.02 20.05 5.47
C ASN A 157 1.42 19.34 6.79
N GLY A 158 2.72 19.03 6.97
CA GLY A 158 3.28 18.38 8.14
C GLY A 158 3.26 16.86 8.12
N SER A 159 2.71 16.23 7.09
CA SER A 159 2.73 14.78 6.93
C SER A 159 4.11 14.27 6.54
N GLN A 160 4.43 13.06 6.95
CA GLN A 160 5.76 12.47 6.73
C GLN A 160 5.63 11.08 6.11
N ILE A 161 6.35 10.86 5.02
CA ILE A 161 6.61 9.53 4.48
C ILE A 161 7.88 9.02 5.15
N ILE A 162 7.79 7.87 5.81
CA ILE A 162 8.89 7.24 6.54
C ILE A 162 9.25 5.90 5.88
N LEU A 163 10.55 5.65 5.73
CA LEU A 163 11.05 4.38 5.21
C LEU A 163 11.52 3.51 6.38
N ALA A 164 11.05 2.27 6.43
CA ALA A 164 11.33 1.35 7.53
C ALA A 164 11.74 -0.05 7.05
N GLY A 165 12.37 -0.81 7.95
CA GLY A 165 12.69 -2.21 7.77
C GLY A 165 11.77 -3.11 8.59
N ALA A 166 11.68 -4.39 8.18
CA ALA A 166 10.98 -5.46 8.91
C ALA A 166 11.85 -6.72 8.97
N THR A 167 13.11 -6.55 9.36
CA THR A 167 14.09 -7.64 9.45
C THR A 167 13.72 -8.63 10.56
N ASP A 168 13.27 -8.10 11.70
CA ASP A 168 12.95 -8.86 12.91
C ASP A 168 11.89 -8.17 13.77
N TYR A 169 11.56 -8.78 14.90
CA TYR A 169 10.55 -8.28 15.83
C TYR A 169 10.93 -6.94 16.49
N GLU A 170 12.19 -6.64 16.71
CA GLU A 170 12.65 -5.39 17.33
C GLU A 170 12.42 -4.21 16.37
N GLU A 171 12.75 -4.39 15.09
CA GLU A 171 12.53 -3.37 14.06
C GLU A 171 11.05 -3.02 13.91
N ILE A 172 10.16 -4.00 13.85
CA ILE A 172 8.73 -3.72 13.66
C ILE A 172 8.07 -3.06 14.87
N GLN A 173 8.58 -3.26 16.11
CA GLN A 173 8.04 -2.58 17.29
C GLN A 173 8.15 -1.05 17.20
N LYS A 174 9.12 -0.52 16.45
CA LYS A 174 9.29 0.93 16.21
C LYS A 174 8.13 1.54 15.44
N LEU A 175 7.34 0.72 14.74
CA LEU A 175 6.17 1.13 13.97
C LEU A 175 4.88 1.17 14.81
N ARG A 176 4.95 0.77 16.07
CA ARG A 176 3.80 0.76 16.98
C ARG A 176 3.51 2.17 17.54
N GLY A 177 2.27 2.58 17.54
CA GLY A 177 1.79 3.80 18.20
C GLY A 177 1.30 4.92 17.29
N PRO A 178 1.95 5.25 16.15
CA PRO A 178 1.39 6.22 15.22
C PRO A 178 0.11 5.75 14.54
N LYS A 179 -0.61 6.72 13.93
CA LYS A 179 -1.80 6.48 13.10
C LYS A 179 -1.41 6.57 11.64
N TYR A 180 -1.83 5.61 10.83
CA TYR A 180 -1.45 5.50 9.43
C TYR A 180 -2.66 5.63 8.50
N GLY A 181 -2.65 6.58 7.57
CA GLY A 181 -3.66 6.70 6.50
C GLY A 181 -3.47 5.67 5.39
N ALA A 182 -2.23 5.31 5.11
CA ALA A 182 -1.87 4.19 4.24
C ALA A 182 -0.54 3.59 4.68
N VAL A 183 -0.36 2.30 4.42
CA VAL A 183 0.88 1.56 4.65
C VAL A 183 1.26 0.80 3.39
N ILE A 184 2.52 0.84 3.03
CA ILE A 184 3.08 -0.01 1.98
C ILE A 184 3.97 -1.08 2.60
N LEU A 185 3.70 -2.34 2.25
CA LEU A 185 4.57 -3.49 2.48
C LEU A 185 5.14 -3.92 1.13
N ASP A 186 6.41 -3.69 0.89
CA ASP A 186 7.04 -4.04 -0.40
C ASP A 186 8.04 -5.20 -0.23
N GLU A 187 8.17 -6.03 -1.26
CA GLU A 187 8.99 -7.24 -1.27
C GLU A 187 8.61 -8.23 -0.14
N VAL A 188 7.31 -8.39 0.12
CA VAL A 188 6.76 -9.21 1.23
C VAL A 188 7.26 -10.64 1.20
N GLN A 189 7.51 -11.20 0.01
CA GLN A 189 8.05 -12.56 -0.17
C GLN A 189 9.45 -12.75 0.42
N SER A 190 10.17 -11.65 0.66
CA SER A 190 11.52 -11.67 1.23
C SER A 190 11.55 -11.56 2.76
N MET A 191 10.42 -11.30 3.38
CA MET A 191 10.30 -11.12 4.83
C MET A 191 9.97 -12.44 5.53
N LYS A 192 10.38 -12.59 6.80
CA LYS A 192 10.00 -13.75 7.60
C LYS A 192 8.50 -13.77 7.87
N ALA A 193 7.84 -14.89 7.59
CA ALA A 193 6.38 -15.00 7.71
C ALA A 193 5.87 -14.66 9.12
N SER A 194 6.55 -15.09 10.17
CA SER A 194 6.19 -14.78 11.57
C SER A 194 6.26 -13.29 11.87
N VAL A 195 7.31 -12.60 11.38
CA VAL A 195 7.48 -11.14 11.53
C VAL A 195 6.37 -10.39 10.79
N CYS A 196 6.05 -10.79 9.54
CA CYS A 196 4.96 -10.19 8.77
C CYS A 196 3.60 -10.35 9.46
N ARG A 197 3.29 -11.53 9.98
CA ARG A 197 2.01 -11.76 10.70
C ARG A 197 1.88 -10.83 11.90
N THR A 198 2.91 -10.75 12.75
CA THR A 198 2.91 -9.82 13.89
C THR A 198 2.85 -8.37 13.44
N LEU A 199 3.60 -8.00 12.39
CA LEU A 199 3.57 -6.64 11.84
C LEU A 199 2.16 -6.26 11.40
N VAL A 200 1.51 -7.08 10.58
CA VAL A 200 0.20 -6.75 10.03
C VAL A 200 -0.88 -6.77 11.11
N VAL A 201 -1.00 -7.88 11.86
CA VAL A 201 -2.12 -8.10 12.79
C VAL A 201 -1.99 -7.27 14.06
N ASP A 202 -0.79 -7.24 14.66
CA ASP A 202 -0.63 -6.63 15.99
C ASP A 202 -0.24 -5.15 15.95
N ILE A 203 0.26 -4.66 14.80
CA ILE A 203 0.79 -3.29 14.68
C ILE A 203 0.02 -2.48 13.65
N LEU A 204 -0.06 -2.94 12.39
CA LEU A 204 -0.60 -2.11 11.30
C LEU A 204 -2.12 -2.06 11.28
N GLU A 205 -2.82 -3.16 11.47
CA GLU A 205 -4.30 -3.14 11.52
C GLU A 205 -4.82 -2.20 12.60
N PRO A 206 -4.35 -2.23 13.85
CA PRO A 206 -4.75 -1.23 14.84
C PRO A 206 -4.34 0.20 14.48
N ALA A 207 -3.16 0.39 13.89
CA ALA A 207 -2.63 1.72 13.55
C ALA A 207 -3.37 2.38 12.37
N THR A 208 -4.03 1.61 11.51
CA THR A 208 -4.83 2.14 10.39
C THR A 208 -6.29 2.45 10.77
N MET A 209 -6.79 1.94 11.90
CA MET A 209 -8.19 2.11 12.33
C MET A 209 -8.64 3.56 12.45
N ASP A 210 -7.81 4.41 13.07
CA ASP A 210 -8.19 5.78 13.39
C ASP A 210 -8.42 6.68 12.17
N LEU A 211 -7.71 6.39 11.07
CA LEU A 211 -7.78 7.16 9.83
C LEU A 211 -8.51 6.41 8.71
N ASP A 212 -9.16 5.29 9.04
CA ASP A 212 -9.78 4.40 8.07
C ASP A 212 -8.81 3.99 6.94
N GLY A 213 -7.52 3.85 7.32
CA GLY A 213 -6.40 3.67 6.42
C GLY A 213 -6.34 2.31 5.73
N THR A 214 -5.37 2.15 4.82
CA THR A 214 -5.19 0.94 4.01
C THR A 214 -3.83 0.29 4.21
N ILE A 215 -3.77 -1.04 4.10
CA ILE A 215 -2.52 -1.81 4.06
C ILE A 215 -2.38 -2.40 2.65
N ASN A 216 -1.29 -2.05 1.97
CA ASN A 216 -1.05 -2.38 0.58
C ASN A 216 0.23 -3.20 0.46
N ALA A 217 0.13 -4.46 0.07
CA ALA A 217 1.23 -5.40 -0.05
C ALA A 217 1.65 -5.60 -1.51
N PHE A 218 2.95 -5.55 -1.77
CA PHE A 218 3.52 -5.74 -3.10
C PHE A 218 4.60 -6.81 -3.08
N PHE A 219 4.59 -7.69 -4.08
CA PHE A 219 5.61 -8.71 -4.21
C PHE A 219 5.71 -9.26 -5.64
N THR A 220 6.83 -9.91 -5.93
CA THR A 220 7.01 -10.85 -7.04
C THR A 220 7.15 -12.23 -6.42
N PRO A 221 6.46 -13.29 -6.91
CA PRO A 221 6.53 -14.61 -6.30
C PRO A 221 7.96 -15.11 -6.08
N SER A 222 8.21 -15.78 -4.95
CA SER A 222 9.48 -16.44 -4.66
C SER A 222 9.54 -17.84 -5.31
N ALA A 223 10.73 -18.46 -5.31
CA ALA A 223 10.91 -19.83 -5.80
C ALA A 223 10.18 -20.86 -4.93
N SER A 224 10.05 -20.58 -3.63
CA SER A 224 9.22 -21.42 -2.75
C SER A 224 7.80 -20.85 -2.71
N ALA A 225 6.81 -21.65 -3.09
CA ALA A 225 5.39 -21.33 -2.93
C ALA A 225 4.97 -21.49 -1.47
N ALA A 226 5.58 -20.70 -0.59
CA ALA A 226 5.36 -20.71 0.84
C ALA A 226 5.67 -19.33 1.45
N GLY A 227 5.28 -19.14 2.72
CA GLY A 227 5.52 -17.91 3.46
C GLY A 227 4.36 -16.93 3.41
N TYR A 228 4.53 -15.78 4.06
CA TYR A 228 3.42 -14.85 4.26
C TYR A 228 2.81 -14.31 2.96
N ALA A 229 3.65 -14.01 1.96
CA ALA A 229 3.16 -13.57 0.65
C ALA A 229 2.29 -14.62 -0.05
N TYR A 230 2.66 -15.90 0.06
CA TYR A 230 1.85 -17.01 -0.45
C TYR A 230 0.54 -17.17 0.30
N ASP A 231 0.58 -17.08 1.64
CA ASP A 231 -0.60 -17.21 2.48
C ASP A 231 -1.66 -16.15 2.19
N ILE A 232 -1.26 -14.88 2.08
CA ILE A 232 -2.21 -13.78 1.79
C ILE A 232 -2.73 -13.83 0.36
N ASP A 233 -1.99 -14.44 -0.58
CA ASP A 233 -2.42 -14.58 -1.97
C ASP A 233 -3.34 -15.80 -2.20
N HIS A 234 -3.29 -16.82 -1.37
CA HIS A 234 -4.04 -18.07 -1.61
C HIS A 234 -5.00 -18.47 -0.48
N VAL A 235 -4.71 -18.09 0.75
CA VAL A 235 -5.41 -18.63 1.93
C VAL A 235 -6.21 -17.55 2.67
N ASP A 236 -5.68 -16.33 2.81
CA ASP A 236 -6.32 -15.27 3.58
C ASP A 236 -7.28 -14.44 2.70
N ASP A 237 -8.58 -14.68 2.84
CA ASP A 237 -9.63 -13.98 2.09
C ASP A 237 -9.87 -12.53 2.54
N ALA A 238 -9.19 -12.07 3.58
CA ALA A 238 -9.25 -10.67 4.01
C ALA A 238 -8.49 -9.73 3.05
N TRP A 239 -7.66 -10.27 2.17
CA TRP A 239 -6.90 -9.53 1.19
C TRP A 239 -7.59 -9.53 -0.17
N GLU A 240 -7.78 -8.35 -0.76
CA GLU A 240 -8.13 -8.21 -2.16
C GLU A 240 -6.89 -8.43 -3.03
N ARG A 241 -7.01 -9.28 -4.05
CA ARG A 241 -5.90 -9.76 -4.88
C ARG A 241 -5.90 -9.08 -6.23
N HIS A 242 -4.76 -8.50 -6.60
CA HIS A 242 -4.53 -7.93 -7.91
C HIS A 242 -3.31 -8.57 -8.56
N HIS A 243 -3.32 -8.65 -9.89
CA HIS A 243 -2.21 -9.20 -10.64
C HIS A 243 -1.99 -8.43 -11.95
N TRP A 244 -0.75 -8.02 -12.20
CA TRP A 244 -0.33 -7.49 -13.49
C TRP A 244 1.17 -7.71 -13.71
N THR A 245 1.60 -7.56 -14.96
CA THR A 245 2.97 -7.82 -15.40
C THR A 245 3.61 -6.56 -16.01
N MET A 246 4.87 -6.66 -16.38
CA MET A 246 5.56 -5.59 -17.10
C MET A 246 4.93 -5.25 -18.45
N LEU A 247 4.14 -6.16 -19.03
CA LEU A 247 3.45 -5.94 -20.31
C LEU A 247 2.31 -4.92 -20.22
N HIS A 248 1.75 -4.73 -19.03
CA HIS A 248 0.74 -3.71 -18.74
C HIS A 248 1.35 -2.34 -18.46
N ASN A 249 2.67 -2.27 -18.23
CA ASN A 249 3.35 -1.03 -17.90
C ASN A 249 3.55 -0.15 -19.14
N LEU A 250 2.70 0.85 -19.32
CA LEU A 250 2.71 1.78 -20.45
C LEU A 250 3.99 2.62 -20.54
N HIS A 251 4.77 2.72 -19.46
CA HIS A 251 6.08 3.39 -19.46
C HIS A 251 7.20 2.50 -20.03
N LEU A 252 6.90 1.25 -20.40
CA LEU A 252 7.80 0.31 -21.03
C LEU A 252 7.26 -0.15 -22.39
N PRO A 253 7.18 0.73 -23.40
CA PRO A 253 6.52 0.42 -24.68
C PRO A 253 7.15 -0.74 -25.47
N ARG A 254 8.42 -1.08 -25.15
CA ARG A 254 9.15 -2.19 -25.77
C ARG A 254 9.28 -3.42 -24.86
N ALA A 255 8.44 -3.52 -23.80
CA ALA A 255 8.50 -4.63 -22.85
C ALA A 255 8.35 -6.00 -23.55
N GLY A 256 7.42 -6.12 -24.49
CA GLY A 256 7.21 -7.36 -25.24
C GLY A 256 8.40 -7.78 -26.10
N GLU A 257 9.00 -6.84 -26.83
CA GLU A 257 10.19 -7.09 -27.63
C GLU A 257 11.38 -7.52 -26.76
N TRP A 258 11.60 -6.78 -25.68
CA TRP A 258 12.66 -7.08 -24.73
C TRP A 258 12.48 -8.47 -24.11
N LEU A 259 11.26 -8.84 -23.76
CA LEU A 259 10.93 -10.13 -23.16
C LEU A 259 11.16 -11.28 -24.15
N ALA A 260 10.75 -11.10 -25.42
CA ALA A 260 10.99 -12.08 -26.48
C ALA A 260 12.50 -12.28 -26.73
N GLN A 261 13.27 -11.20 -26.74
CA GLN A 261 14.72 -11.26 -26.86
C GLN A 261 15.35 -12.04 -25.69
N ARG A 262 14.95 -11.72 -24.44
CA ARG A 262 15.45 -12.42 -23.24
C ARG A 262 15.12 -13.91 -23.25
N LYS A 263 13.91 -14.29 -23.71
CA LYS A 263 13.55 -15.71 -23.89
C LYS A 263 14.50 -16.40 -24.86
N SER A 264 14.76 -15.78 -26.00
CA SER A 264 15.68 -16.32 -27.03
C SER A 264 17.11 -16.47 -26.50
N GLU A 265 17.65 -15.42 -25.87
CA GLU A 265 19.03 -15.41 -25.34
C GLU A 265 19.27 -16.47 -24.25
N ASN A 266 18.27 -16.76 -23.44
CA ASN A 266 18.36 -17.70 -22.32
C ASN A 266 17.79 -19.09 -22.66
N HIS A 267 17.32 -19.30 -23.88
CA HIS A 267 16.62 -20.52 -24.31
C HIS A 267 15.43 -20.89 -23.47
N TRP A 268 14.71 -19.87 -22.96
CA TRP A 268 13.51 -20.08 -22.15
C TRP A 268 12.30 -20.41 -23.01
N THR A 269 11.51 -21.36 -22.53
CA THR A 269 10.16 -21.64 -23.03
C THR A 269 9.12 -20.89 -22.18
N ASP A 270 7.84 -20.98 -22.57
CA ASP A 270 6.73 -20.44 -21.74
C ASP A 270 6.59 -21.17 -20.40
N ASP A 271 7.08 -22.39 -20.30
CA ASP A 271 7.04 -23.21 -19.09
C ASP A 271 8.29 -23.06 -18.19
N THR A 272 9.29 -22.30 -18.62
CA THR A 272 10.50 -22.09 -17.82
C THR A 272 10.17 -21.44 -16.46
N PRO A 273 10.47 -22.08 -15.31
CA PRO A 273 10.05 -21.62 -13.99
C PRO A 273 10.49 -20.17 -13.68
N VAL A 274 11.73 -19.81 -13.99
CA VAL A 274 12.25 -18.46 -13.78
C VAL A 274 11.48 -17.44 -14.63
N PHE A 275 11.17 -17.76 -15.89
CA PHE A 275 10.42 -16.89 -16.77
C PHE A 275 9.00 -16.64 -16.21
N ARG A 276 8.29 -17.69 -15.86
CA ARG A 276 6.93 -17.60 -15.30
C ARG A 276 6.91 -16.80 -14.01
N ARG A 277 7.82 -17.06 -13.10
CA ARG A 277 7.89 -16.37 -11.81
C ARG A 277 8.25 -14.89 -11.94
N GLU A 278 9.38 -14.59 -12.60
CA GLU A 278 9.94 -13.24 -12.60
C GLU A 278 9.23 -12.28 -13.57
N TYR A 279 8.72 -12.82 -14.71
CA TYR A 279 8.16 -11.99 -15.79
C TYR A 279 6.65 -12.14 -16.00
N LEU A 280 6.05 -13.24 -15.55
CA LEU A 280 4.62 -13.41 -15.54
C LEU A 280 4.01 -13.21 -14.13
N GLY A 281 4.82 -13.21 -13.07
CA GLY A 281 4.36 -13.06 -11.70
C GLY A 281 3.54 -14.28 -11.23
N GLU A 282 3.91 -15.47 -11.68
CA GLU A 282 3.20 -16.70 -11.33
C GLU A 282 3.93 -17.45 -10.22
N TRP A 283 3.14 -18.06 -9.32
CA TRP A 283 3.67 -19.01 -8.36
C TRP A 283 3.98 -20.33 -9.09
N ILE A 284 5.24 -20.71 -9.06
CA ILE A 284 5.69 -21.96 -9.67
C ILE A 284 6.41 -22.76 -8.59
N HIS A 285 5.94 -23.97 -8.37
CA HIS A 285 6.70 -24.96 -7.63
C HIS A 285 7.86 -25.40 -8.51
N ASP A 286 9.04 -24.88 -8.23
CA ASP A 286 10.25 -25.30 -8.91
C ASP A 286 10.65 -26.68 -8.38
N GLN A 287 10.24 -27.70 -9.09
CA GLN A 287 10.51 -29.11 -8.72
C GLN A 287 12.03 -29.42 -8.70
N GLU A 288 12.84 -28.62 -9.40
CA GLU A 288 14.30 -28.77 -9.41
C GLU A 288 14.95 -28.27 -8.11
N THR A 289 14.25 -27.42 -7.34
CA THR A 289 14.73 -26.96 -6.03
C THR A 289 14.31 -27.88 -4.88
N LEU A 290 13.43 -28.85 -5.14
CA LEU A 290 13.06 -29.86 -4.17
C LEU A 290 14.15 -30.94 -4.12
N VAL A 291 14.52 -31.39 -2.91
CA VAL A 291 15.47 -32.49 -2.71
C VAL A 291 14.97 -33.77 -3.41
N TYR A 292 13.65 -33.91 -3.52
CA TYR A 292 12.98 -34.92 -4.37
C TYR A 292 11.60 -34.40 -4.80
N GLY A 293 11.22 -34.69 -6.04
CA GLY A 293 9.91 -34.34 -6.57
C GLY A 293 8.82 -35.21 -5.97
N PHE A 294 8.00 -34.63 -5.08
CA PHE A 294 6.80 -35.28 -4.59
C PHE A 294 5.72 -35.27 -5.67
N ASN A 295 5.22 -36.46 -6.04
CA ASN A 295 4.08 -36.62 -6.94
C ASN A 295 2.98 -37.39 -6.19
N PRO A 296 1.81 -36.77 -5.93
CA PRO A 296 0.73 -37.42 -5.20
C PRO A 296 0.31 -38.77 -5.78
N GLU A 297 0.26 -38.91 -7.11
CA GLU A 297 -0.14 -40.12 -7.80
C GLU A 297 0.88 -41.27 -7.64
N ARG A 298 2.14 -40.90 -7.42
CA ARG A 298 3.23 -41.90 -7.25
C ARG A 298 3.63 -42.12 -5.79
N ASN A 299 3.50 -41.06 -4.98
CA ASN A 299 4.06 -41.02 -3.63
C ASN A 299 3.00 -41.18 -2.53
N LEU A 300 1.70 -41.12 -2.86
CA LEU A 300 0.61 -41.45 -1.95
C LEU A 300 0.08 -42.84 -2.31
N CYS A 301 0.02 -43.70 -1.33
CA CYS A 301 -0.66 -44.99 -1.45
C CYS A 301 -1.44 -45.28 -0.15
N GLU A 302 -2.54 -45.99 -0.27
CA GLU A 302 -3.21 -46.54 0.89
C GLU A 302 -2.31 -47.62 1.53
N PRO A 303 -2.20 -47.64 2.86
CA PRO A 303 -1.45 -48.70 3.55
C PRO A 303 -2.00 -50.08 3.19
N SER A 304 -1.12 -51.00 2.79
CA SER A 304 -1.55 -52.38 2.56
C SER A 304 -2.02 -53.00 3.89
N PRO A 305 -3.27 -53.48 3.95
CA PRO A 305 -3.76 -54.13 5.17
C PRO A 305 -3.02 -55.43 5.52
N ASP A 306 -2.28 -56.00 4.57
CA ASP A 306 -1.55 -57.29 4.72
C ASP A 306 -0.06 -57.10 5.01
N SER A 307 0.40 -55.89 5.32
CA SER A 307 1.81 -55.68 5.67
C SER A 307 2.10 -56.19 7.08
N ASN A 308 2.70 -57.37 7.16
CA ASN A 308 3.28 -57.93 8.38
C ASN A 308 4.59 -57.17 8.72
N LEU A 309 4.45 -55.92 9.13
CA LEU A 309 5.60 -55.09 9.55
C LEU A 309 5.95 -55.45 11.01
N GLU A 310 7.16 -55.99 11.23
CA GLU A 310 7.62 -56.42 12.54
C GLU A 310 8.37 -55.34 13.32
N SER A 311 8.93 -54.35 12.61
CA SER A 311 9.68 -53.27 13.24
C SER A 311 9.47 -51.95 12.51
N PHE A 312 9.60 -50.83 13.26
CA PHE A 312 9.46 -49.49 12.74
C PHE A 312 10.63 -48.62 13.16
N VAL A 313 11.10 -47.78 12.25
CA VAL A 313 12.08 -46.73 12.53
C VAL A 313 11.45 -45.38 12.22
N LEU A 314 11.47 -44.48 13.21
CA LEU A 314 11.05 -43.08 13.06
C LEU A 314 12.28 -42.24 12.80
N GLY A 315 12.37 -41.66 11.58
CA GLY A 315 13.30 -40.59 11.23
C GLY A 315 12.66 -39.23 11.54
N ILE A 316 13.36 -38.38 12.27
CA ILE A 316 12.91 -37.04 12.60
C ILE A 316 13.98 -36.07 12.12
N ASP A 317 13.56 -35.13 11.26
CA ASP A 317 14.33 -33.97 10.88
C ASP A 317 13.63 -32.73 11.47
N LEU A 318 14.25 -32.12 12.48
CA LEU A 318 13.70 -30.95 13.18
C LEU A 318 14.16 -29.67 12.46
N GLY A 319 13.29 -29.09 11.67
CA GLY A 319 13.51 -27.77 11.10
C GLY A 319 13.48 -26.69 12.18
N PHE A 320 14.50 -25.85 12.24
CA PHE A 320 14.52 -24.68 13.14
C PHE A 320 13.89 -23.46 12.50
N VAL A 321 14.01 -23.34 11.20
CA VAL A 321 13.44 -22.26 10.35
C VAL A 321 12.43 -22.83 9.35
N ASP A 322 12.61 -24.08 8.97
CA ASP A 322 11.80 -24.82 8.00
C ASP A 322 10.82 -25.77 8.71
N ALA A 323 9.91 -26.37 7.95
CA ALA A 323 9.01 -27.38 8.49
C ALA A 323 9.78 -28.62 8.97
N SER A 324 9.41 -29.16 10.12
CA SER A 324 9.94 -30.47 10.60
C SER A 324 9.36 -31.60 9.75
N ALA A 325 10.20 -32.57 9.42
CA ALA A 325 9.81 -33.76 8.70
C ALA A 325 9.84 -35.00 9.61
N PHE A 326 8.82 -35.84 9.50
CA PHE A 326 8.72 -37.10 10.21
C PHE A 326 8.54 -38.22 9.17
N VAL A 327 9.40 -39.21 9.22
CA VAL A 327 9.36 -40.37 8.32
C VAL A 327 9.31 -41.63 9.16
N ILE A 328 8.30 -42.48 8.93
CA ILE A 328 8.19 -43.80 9.56
C ILE A 328 8.49 -44.83 8.50
N LEU A 329 9.49 -45.66 8.76
CA LEU A 329 9.85 -46.82 7.94
C LEU A 329 9.46 -48.09 8.67
N GLY A 330 8.68 -48.95 8.02
CA GLY A 330 8.33 -50.25 8.51
C GLY A 330 9.15 -51.33 7.80
N PHE A 331 9.56 -52.38 8.54
CA PHE A 331 10.33 -53.50 8.04
C PHE A 331 9.58 -54.79 8.37
N SER A 332 9.52 -55.71 7.38
CA SER A 332 9.01 -57.10 7.51
C SER A 332 10.11 -58.09 7.65
#